data_1c3d3ce21574f8540e833b221903d2b3
#
_entry.id   1c3d3ce21574f8540e833b221903d2b3
#
_cell.length_a   1.000
_cell.length_b   1.000
_cell.length_c   1.000
_cell.angle_alpha   90.00
_cell.angle_beta   90.00
_cell.angle_gamma   90.00
#
_symmetry.space_group_name_H-M   'P 1'
#
loop_
_entity.id
_entity.type
_entity.pdbx_description
1 polymer ?
#
loop_
_entity_poly.entity_id
_entity_poly.type
_entity_poly.pdbx_seq_one_letter_code
_entity_poly.pdbx_strand_id
1 'polypeptide(L)'
;MSISINGSLLEGGGQILRNSVALAALLGKSISIHKIRNGRKPPGLKNQHKAGLDLAAEIASAQLTGSTNGSTEIEFTPGSLKTPGDFVADSVTAGSTTLLLQIALPLLLFTRQPSTIPSRLTLKGGTNATQAPQVDYTEHVFLPFVRRHFGITADLQVKRRGYFPKGGGEVVVSVTPLAQRLKSFSLLERGNVLCIKGIAHFAKLPGHLGPSIVEGATKILSTGLTGMSNIPIEIQSQRERNENTVGAGSGVVLWAELDGGGIIGGSAVGNKGTDASLLGEKAAQDLLRGLNAGGCVDEWLEDQIIIFMALAEGESAVLCGNAGGLQMHTRTAIWVAEKLTDAKFHTEQLESGHTVIRCKGIGYCASS
;
A
#
# COMPACT_ATOMS: atom_id res chain seq x y z
N MET A 1 -3.01 30.76 1.81
CA MET A 1 -4.35 30.32 1.32
C MET A 1 -4.43 28.81 1.42
N SER A 2 -5.54 28.25 1.89
CA SER A 2 -5.76 26.81 1.96
C SER A 2 -6.25 26.26 0.61
N ILE A 3 -5.73 25.13 0.18
CA ILE A 3 -6.13 24.46 -1.08
C ILE A 3 -7.36 23.61 -0.77
N SER A 4 -8.48 23.88 -1.45
CA SER A 4 -9.71 23.12 -1.28
C SER A 4 -9.71 21.83 -2.13
N ILE A 5 -10.05 20.70 -1.51
CA ILE A 5 -10.08 19.36 -2.10
C ILE A 5 -11.47 18.75 -1.89
N ASN A 6 -12.09 18.31 -2.98
CA ASN A 6 -13.35 17.60 -2.91
C ASN A 6 -13.11 16.11 -2.68
N GLY A 7 -13.39 15.62 -1.47
CA GLY A 7 -13.19 14.24 -1.04
C GLY A 7 -14.15 13.21 -1.63
N SER A 8 -15.12 13.64 -2.47
CA SER A 8 -16.04 12.73 -3.16
C SER A 8 -15.67 12.45 -4.63
N LEU A 9 -14.58 13.04 -5.14
CA LEU A 9 -14.16 12.85 -6.51
C LEU A 9 -13.53 11.47 -6.73
N LEU A 10 -13.63 10.98 -7.97
CA LEU A 10 -13.03 9.73 -8.42
C LEU A 10 -13.38 8.55 -7.49
N GLU A 11 -12.38 7.94 -6.82
CA GLU A 11 -12.61 6.84 -5.87
C GLU A 11 -13.50 7.27 -4.69
N GLY A 12 -13.44 8.55 -4.32
CA GLY A 12 -14.30 9.12 -3.28
C GLY A 12 -14.14 8.50 -1.90
N GLY A 13 -12.97 7.97 -1.57
CA GLY A 13 -12.70 7.24 -0.32
C GLY A 13 -11.44 7.69 0.40
N GLY A 14 -10.73 6.73 1.00
CA GLY A 14 -9.56 7.01 1.84
C GLY A 14 -8.30 7.42 1.08
N GLN A 15 -8.20 7.10 -0.21
CA GLN A 15 -7.04 7.42 -1.04
C GLN A 15 -6.79 8.92 -1.13
N ILE A 16 -7.86 9.70 -1.34
CA ILE A 16 -7.76 11.17 -1.39
C ILE A 16 -7.18 11.70 -0.08
N LEU A 17 -7.67 11.24 1.07
CA LEU A 17 -7.21 11.67 2.38
C LEU A 17 -5.71 11.39 2.57
N ARG A 18 -5.29 10.14 2.31
CA ARG A 18 -3.90 9.71 2.52
C ARG A 18 -2.92 10.51 1.68
N ASN A 19 -3.16 10.58 0.38
CA ASN A 19 -2.24 11.25 -0.54
C ASN A 19 -2.25 12.77 -0.33
N SER A 20 -3.44 13.37 -0.09
CA SER A 20 -3.53 14.82 0.11
C SER A 20 -2.81 15.28 1.36
N VAL A 21 -3.00 14.58 2.49
CA VAL A 21 -2.39 14.98 3.76
C VAL A 21 -0.88 14.72 3.73
N ALA A 22 -0.43 13.59 3.17
CA ALA A 22 0.99 13.31 3.04
C ALA A 22 1.72 14.34 2.16
N LEU A 23 1.18 14.67 0.99
CA LEU A 23 1.77 15.69 0.12
C LEU A 23 1.68 17.09 0.70
N ALA A 24 0.55 17.45 1.33
CA ALA A 24 0.39 18.74 2.00
C ALA A 24 1.42 18.93 3.12
N ALA A 25 1.66 17.89 3.92
CA ALA A 25 2.64 17.90 5.00
C ALA A 25 4.07 18.09 4.48
N LEU A 26 4.45 17.37 3.42
CA LEU A 26 5.77 17.49 2.81
C LEU A 26 6.01 18.87 2.20
N LEU A 27 4.99 19.41 1.51
CA LEU A 27 5.10 20.66 0.73
C LEU A 27 4.79 21.92 1.54
N GLY A 28 4.47 21.81 2.82
CA GLY A 28 4.10 22.95 3.65
C GLY A 28 2.80 23.63 3.21
N LYS A 29 1.89 22.91 2.54
CA LYS A 29 0.66 23.47 1.97
C LYS A 29 -0.53 23.23 2.90
N SER A 30 -1.25 24.28 3.31
CA SER A 30 -2.52 24.14 4.03
C SER A 30 -3.59 23.61 3.07
N ILE A 31 -4.37 22.64 3.51
CA ILE A 31 -5.48 22.06 2.73
C ILE A 31 -6.77 22.00 3.56
N SER A 32 -7.91 22.10 2.89
CA SER A 32 -9.22 21.73 3.43
C SER A 32 -9.84 20.63 2.55
N ILE A 33 -10.29 19.53 3.16
CA ILE A 33 -10.94 18.44 2.44
C ILE A 33 -12.40 18.39 2.89
N HIS A 34 -13.32 18.52 1.95
CA HIS A 34 -14.77 18.50 2.20
C HIS A 34 -15.44 17.34 1.45
N LYS A 35 -16.69 17.02 1.79
CA LYS A 35 -17.46 15.89 1.22
C LYS A 35 -16.71 14.54 1.34
N ILE A 36 -16.03 14.34 2.47
CA ILE A 36 -15.26 13.12 2.72
C ILE A 36 -16.17 11.91 2.67
N ARG A 37 -15.85 10.97 1.77
CA ARG A 37 -16.57 9.70 1.60
C ARG A 37 -18.08 9.88 1.42
N ASN A 38 -18.51 10.96 0.76
CA ASN A 38 -19.92 11.31 0.60
C ASN A 38 -20.75 10.24 -0.12
N GLY A 39 -20.14 9.48 -1.03
CA GLY A 39 -20.77 8.34 -1.72
C GLY A 39 -20.76 7.02 -0.94
N ARG A 40 -20.19 6.97 0.28
CA ARG A 40 -20.11 5.75 1.09
C ARG A 40 -21.19 5.75 2.20
N LYS A 41 -21.56 4.57 2.65
CA LYS A 41 -22.51 4.37 3.76
C LYS A 41 -21.80 3.70 4.94
N PRO A 42 -21.65 4.34 6.11
CA PRO A 42 -21.88 5.77 6.36
C PRO A 42 -20.82 6.68 5.69
N PRO A 43 -21.15 7.95 5.38
CA PRO A 43 -20.19 8.94 4.90
C PRO A 43 -19.23 9.37 6.02
N GLY A 44 -18.24 10.18 5.69
CA GLY A 44 -17.29 10.76 6.63
C GLY A 44 -16.16 9.83 7.06
N LEU A 45 -15.35 10.31 7.98
CA LEU A 45 -14.18 9.59 8.51
C LEU A 45 -14.58 8.31 9.26
N LYS A 46 -13.79 7.26 9.13
CA LYS A 46 -13.78 6.09 10.02
C LYS A 46 -12.54 6.14 10.90
N ASN A 47 -12.50 5.31 11.97
CA ASN A 47 -11.40 5.27 12.94
C ASN A 47 -10.01 5.16 12.27
N GLN A 48 -9.85 4.32 11.24
CA GLN A 48 -8.57 4.22 10.53
C GLN A 48 -8.18 5.49 9.79
N HIS A 49 -9.15 6.26 9.25
CA HIS A 49 -8.87 7.55 8.61
C HIS A 49 -8.41 8.57 9.65
N LYS A 50 -9.17 8.66 10.76
CA LYS A 50 -8.80 9.51 11.90
C LYS A 50 -7.39 9.19 12.39
N ALA A 51 -7.11 7.92 12.70
CA ALA A 51 -5.79 7.50 13.18
C ALA A 51 -4.65 7.86 12.20
N GLY A 52 -4.88 7.71 10.89
CA GLY A 52 -3.89 8.10 9.87
C GLY A 52 -3.70 9.62 9.78
N LEU A 53 -4.77 10.39 9.88
CA LEU A 53 -4.70 11.86 9.88
C LEU A 53 -4.00 12.40 11.12
N ASP A 54 -4.32 11.86 12.29
CA ASP A 54 -3.69 12.23 13.56
C ASP A 54 -2.19 11.90 13.55
N LEU A 55 -1.82 10.71 13.02
CA LEU A 55 -0.42 10.31 12.84
C LEU A 55 0.33 11.28 11.91
N ALA A 56 -0.25 11.64 10.77
CA ALA A 56 0.37 12.59 9.86
C ALA A 56 0.51 13.99 10.50
N ALA A 57 -0.48 14.41 11.28
CA ALA A 57 -0.42 15.66 12.03
C ALA A 57 0.67 15.64 13.10
N GLU A 58 0.85 14.52 13.81
CA GLU A 58 1.93 14.34 14.78
C GLU A 58 3.31 14.42 14.12
N ILE A 59 3.52 13.66 13.02
CA ILE A 59 4.79 13.67 12.27
C ILE A 59 5.12 15.07 11.73
N ALA A 60 4.11 15.78 11.21
CA ALA A 60 4.28 17.08 10.57
C ALA A 60 4.08 18.28 11.51
N SER A 61 3.93 18.09 12.84
CA SER A 61 3.58 19.17 13.78
C SER A 61 2.41 20.01 13.29
N ALA A 62 1.43 19.40 12.66
CA ALA A 62 0.35 20.09 11.97
C ALA A 62 -0.79 20.46 12.92
N GLN A 63 -1.47 21.57 12.60
CA GLN A 63 -2.80 21.86 13.12
C GLN A 63 -3.82 21.09 12.29
N LEU A 64 -4.60 20.24 12.93
CA LEU A 64 -5.65 19.43 12.30
C LEU A 64 -6.98 19.67 13.00
N THR A 65 -7.99 20.09 12.26
CA THR A 65 -9.36 20.22 12.73
C THR A 65 -10.28 19.25 11.99
N GLY A 66 -11.43 18.93 12.58
CA GLY A 66 -12.41 18.02 11.99
C GLY A 66 -12.02 16.54 12.03
N SER A 67 -10.90 16.13 12.68
CA SER A 67 -10.48 14.73 12.79
C SER A 67 -11.31 13.95 13.82
N THR A 68 -12.60 13.84 13.56
CA THR A 68 -13.53 13.05 14.39
C THR A 68 -14.25 12.02 13.54
N ASN A 69 -14.61 10.87 14.15
CA ASN A 69 -15.33 9.82 13.42
C ASN A 69 -16.66 10.37 12.89
N GLY A 70 -16.94 10.11 11.61
CA GLY A 70 -18.13 10.62 10.92
C GLY A 70 -17.96 12.03 10.32
N SER A 71 -16.88 12.77 10.63
CA SER A 71 -16.66 14.08 10.03
C SER A 71 -16.57 14.01 8.51
N THR A 72 -17.25 14.91 7.81
CA THR A 72 -17.24 15.02 6.36
C THR A 72 -16.27 16.08 5.83
N GLU A 73 -15.58 16.77 6.74
CA GLU A 73 -14.58 17.78 6.39
C GLU A 73 -13.45 17.84 7.42
N ILE A 74 -12.26 18.22 6.96
CA ILE A 74 -11.08 18.47 7.78
C ILE A 74 -10.34 19.71 7.25
N GLU A 75 -9.60 20.36 8.15
CA GLU A 75 -8.56 21.31 7.79
C GLU A 75 -7.22 20.80 8.33
N PHE A 76 -6.19 20.91 7.50
CA PHE A 76 -4.84 20.47 7.83
C PHE A 76 -3.84 21.56 7.45
N THR A 77 -3.16 22.12 8.45
CA THR A 77 -2.12 23.13 8.27
C THR A 77 -0.81 22.56 8.80
N PRO A 78 0.12 22.17 7.92
CA PRO A 78 1.37 21.53 8.32
C PRO A 78 2.31 22.52 9.03
N GLY A 79 3.06 21.98 9.99
CA GLY A 79 4.22 22.60 10.59
C GLY A 79 5.52 21.94 10.10
N SER A 80 6.46 21.74 11.00
CA SER A 80 7.74 21.10 10.71
C SER A 80 7.67 19.58 10.88
N LEU A 81 8.34 18.83 10.03
CA LEU A 81 8.52 17.39 10.22
C LEU A 81 9.34 17.12 11.50
N LYS A 82 8.89 16.18 12.31
CA LYS A 82 9.57 15.68 13.52
C LYS A 82 10.40 14.42 13.25
N THR A 83 11.00 14.33 12.07
CA THR A 83 11.78 13.18 11.64
C THR A 83 13.28 13.43 11.78
N PRO A 84 14.07 12.42 12.23
CA PRO A 84 13.63 11.09 12.69
C PRO A 84 12.91 11.12 14.03
N GLY A 85 12.05 10.12 14.30
CA GLY A 85 11.30 10.02 15.54
C GLY A 85 10.57 8.69 15.70
N ASP A 86 10.00 8.47 16.89
CA ASP A 86 9.17 7.31 17.22
C ASP A 86 7.70 7.71 17.25
N PHE A 87 6.89 7.01 16.46
CA PHE A 87 5.46 7.32 16.28
C PHE A 87 4.60 6.09 16.51
N VAL A 88 3.40 6.30 17.02
CA VAL A 88 2.43 5.24 17.27
C VAL A 88 1.07 5.64 16.70
N ALA A 89 0.45 4.76 15.93
CA ALA A 89 -0.93 4.92 15.50
C ALA A 89 -1.76 3.68 15.80
N ASP A 90 -2.94 3.88 16.37
CA ASP A 90 -3.89 2.83 16.69
C ASP A 90 -5.23 3.11 16.02
N SER A 91 -5.68 2.22 15.15
CA SER A 91 -7.00 2.31 14.51
C SER A 91 -8.14 1.93 15.47
N VAL A 92 -7.82 1.47 16.69
CA VAL A 92 -8.75 1.02 17.75
C VAL A 92 -9.62 -0.17 17.33
N THR A 93 -9.79 -0.37 16.04
CA THR A 93 -10.61 -1.43 15.42
C THR A 93 -9.72 -2.32 14.52
N ALA A 94 -10.33 -3.16 13.70
CA ALA A 94 -9.64 -3.91 12.66
C ALA A 94 -9.28 -3.05 11.41
N GLY A 95 -9.14 -1.73 11.58
CA GLY A 95 -8.68 -0.84 10.53
C GLY A 95 -7.25 -1.19 10.10
N SER A 96 -6.96 -1.09 8.80
CA SER A 96 -5.73 -1.59 8.22
C SER A 96 -4.47 -0.81 8.67
N THR A 97 -3.50 -1.55 9.21
CA THR A 97 -2.16 -1.01 9.53
C THR A 97 -1.39 -0.60 8.28
N THR A 98 -1.60 -1.26 7.14
CA THR A 98 -0.92 -0.93 5.88
C THR A 98 -1.40 0.40 5.32
N LEU A 99 -2.68 0.77 5.51
CA LEU A 99 -3.18 2.09 5.12
C LEU A 99 -2.65 3.22 6.04
N LEU A 100 -2.36 2.92 7.32
CA LEU A 100 -1.65 3.85 8.20
C LEU A 100 -0.19 4.02 7.75
N LEU A 101 0.46 2.96 7.28
CA LEU A 101 1.80 3.05 6.71
C LEU A 101 1.82 3.90 5.44
N GLN A 102 0.84 3.73 4.55
CA GLN A 102 0.77 4.49 3.30
C GLN A 102 0.74 6.02 3.50
N ILE A 103 0.10 6.51 4.55
CA ILE A 103 0.10 7.95 4.85
C ILE A 103 1.39 8.40 5.51
N ALA A 104 2.01 7.56 6.35
CA ALA A 104 3.18 7.92 7.14
C ALA A 104 4.50 7.76 6.38
N LEU A 105 4.64 6.70 5.57
CA LEU A 105 5.90 6.36 4.91
C LEU A 105 6.50 7.54 4.13
N PRO A 106 5.75 8.27 3.27
CA PRO A 106 6.33 9.41 2.55
C PRO A 106 6.90 10.48 3.49
N LEU A 107 6.27 10.71 4.65
CA LEU A 107 6.71 11.72 5.62
C LEU A 107 8.02 11.32 6.33
N LEU A 108 8.18 10.02 6.61
CA LEU A 108 9.34 9.49 7.34
C LEU A 108 10.61 9.40 6.47
N LEU A 109 10.47 9.51 5.15
CA LEU A 109 11.60 9.47 4.21
C LEU A 109 12.46 10.73 4.26
N PHE A 110 11.90 11.86 4.70
CA PHE A 110 12.55 13.15 4.61
C PHE A 110 12.83 13.73 6.00
N THR A 111 14.04 14.27 6.15
CA THR A 111 14.48 14.97 7.36
C THR A 111 15.04 16.32 6.98
N ARG A 112 14.87 17.33 7.86
CA ARG A 112 15.45 18.68 7.63
C ARG A 112 16.96 18.69 7.68
N GLN A 113 17.56 17.84 8.48
CA GLN A 113 19.00 17.65 8.58
C GLN A 113 19.36 16.24 8.15
N PRO A 114 20.47 16.02 7.48
CA PRO A 114 20.92 14.68 7.13
C PRO A 114 20.98 13.78 8.37
N SER A 115 20.35 12.64 8.29
CA SER A 115 20.28 11.67 9.37
C SER A 115 20.33 10.25 8.82
N THR A 116 21.06 9.38 9.49
CA THR A 116 21.05 7.93 9.25
C THR A 116 20.24 7.19 10.31
N ILE A 117 19.71 7.92 11.30
CA ILE A 117 18.91 7.33 12.38
C ILE A 117 17.51 7.03 11.79
N PRO A 118 17.04 5.78 11.82
CA PRO A 118 15.72 5.46 11.32
C PRO A 118 14.62 6.01 12.23
N SER A 119 13.51 6.40 11.64
CA SER A 119 12.26 6.60 12.37
C SER A 119 11.61 5.25 12.65
N ARG A 120 11.00 5.10 13.83
CA ARG A 120 10.25 3.91 14.22
C ARG A 120 8.76 4.21 14.25
N LEU A 121 7.99 3.38 13.55
CA LEU A 121 6.55 3.50 13.45
C LEU A 121 5.89 2.23 14.00
N THR A 122 5.09 2.36 15.06
CA THR A 122 4.29 1.27 15.63
C THR A 122 2.84 1.45 15.21
N LEU A 123 2.32 0.50 14.44
CA LEU A 123 0.96 0.53 13.88
C LEU A 123 0.11 -0.57 14.52
N LYS A 124 -1.04 -0.19 15.09
CA LYS A 124 -1.98 -1.11 15.72
C LYS A 124 -3.31 -1.14 14.98
N GLY A 125 -3.85 -2.36 14.77
CA GLY A 125 -5.10 -2.54 14.04
C GLY A 125 -5.25 -3.89 13.38
N GLY A 126 -5.86 -3.90 12.20
CA GLY A 126 -5.94 -5.07 11.32
C GLY A 126 -4.69 -5.20 10.46
N THR A 127 -4.05 -6.37 10.47
CA THR A 127 -2.90 -6.66 9.58
C THR A 127 -3.33 -7.27 8.26
N ASN A 128 -4.51 -7.90 8.23
CA ASN A 128 -5.02 -8.64 7.09
C ASN A 128 -6.49 -8.27 6.89
N ALA A 129 -6.72 -7.20 6.14
CA ALA A 129 -8.05 -6.66 5.85
C ALA A 129 -8.42 -6.90 4.38
N THR A 130 -9.72 -7.14 4.09
CA THR A 130 -10.19 -7.47 2.74
C THR A 130 -10.18 -6.31 1.74
N GLN A 131 -10.12 -5.08 2.23
CA GLN A 131 -10.17 -3.86 1.38
C GLN A 131 -8.87 -3.03 1.49
N ALA A 132 -7.77 -3.68 1.78
CA ALA A 132 -6.45 -3.07 1.87
C ALA A 132 -5.40 -4.14 1.58
N PRO A 133 -4.20 -3.78 1.11
CA PRO A 133 -3.11 -4.73 1.03
C PRO A 133 -2.88 -5.41 2.38
N GLN A 134 -2.71 -6.72 2.39
CA GLN A 134 -2.32 -7.43 3.61
C GLN A 134 -0.89 -7.02 4.01
N VAL A 135 -0.55 -7.18 5.28
CA VAL A 135 0.80 -6.82 5.75
C VAL A 135 1.89 -7.60 5.01
N ASP A 136 1.63 -8.86 4.68
CA ASP A 136 2.57 -9.70 3.91
C ASP A 136 2.75 -9.20 2.48
N TYR A 137 1.71 -8.63 1.86
CA TYR A 137 1.83 -7.94 0.57
C TYR A 137 2.75 -6.72 0.70
N THR A 138 2.58 -5.93 1.76
CA THR A 138 3.47 -4.79 2.01
C THR A 138 4.91 -5.24 2.18
N GLU A 139 5.17 -6.31 2.94
CA GLU A 139 6.50 -6.83 3.24
C GLU A 139 7.19 -7.44 2.00
N HIS A 140 6.44 -8.21 1.18
CA HIS A 140 7.03 -9.02 0.10
C HIS A 140 6.83 -8.46 -1.30
N VAL A 141 5.93 -7.50 -1.50
CA VAL A 141 5.67 -6.87 -2.81
C VAL A 141 6.05 -5.40 -2.78
N PHE A 142 5.38 -4.61 -1.93
CA PHE A 142 5.52 -3.15 -1.92
C PHE A 142 6.92 -2.69 -1.47
N LEU A 143 7.39 -3.12 -0.30
CA LEU A 143 8.69 -2.67 0.23
C LEU A 143 9.88 -3.11 -0.64
N PRO A 144 9.96 -4.34 -1.16
CA PRO A 144 11.01 -4.73 -2.10
C PRO A 144 10.97 -3.90 -3.38
N PHE A 145 9.79 -3.61 -3.93
CA PHE A 145 9.64 -2.77 -5.11
C PHE A 145 10.17 -1.34 -4.88
N VAL A 146 9.72 -0.67 -3.82
CA VAL A 146 10.15 0.70 -3.54
C VAL A 146 11.63 0.79 -3.14
N ARG A 147 12.17 -0.25 -2.52
CA ARG A 147 13.61 -0.36 -2.25
C ARG A 147 14.41 -0.42 -3.55
N ARG A 148 14.00 -1.28 -4.48
CA ARG A 148 14.69 -1.49 -5.76
C ARG A 148 14.64 -0.25 -6.65
N HIS A 149 13.47 0.36 -6.80
CA HIS A 149 13.22 1.38 -7.82
C HIS A 149 13.39 2.80 -7.31
N PHE A 150 13.08 3.08 -6.05
CA PHE A 150 13.18 4.42 -5.48
C PHE A 150 14.33 4.59 -4.48
N GLY A 151 14.97 3.49 -4.07
CA GLY A 151 16.02 3.50 -3.03
C GLY A 151 15.47 3.68 -1.61
N ILE A 152 14.17 3.46 -1.39
CA ILE A 152 13.53 3.56 -0.08
C ILE A 152 13.92 2.35 0.77
N THR A 153 14.48 2.60 1.96
CA THR A 153 14.81 1.55 2.94
C THR A 153 13.83 1.61 4.10
N ALA A 154 12.99 0.59 4.17
CA ALA A 154 12.09 0.36 5.28
C ALA A 154 12.03 -1.13 5.60
N ASP A 155 12.08 -1.47 6.88
CA ASP A 155 12.02 -2.83 7.39
C ASP A 155 10.77 -2.98 8.24
N LEU A 156 9.97 -4.01 7.94
CA LEU A 156 8.68 -4.28 8.57
C LEU A 156 8.77 -5.53 9.43
N GLN A 157 8.22 -5.47 10.63
CA GLN A 157 8.12 -6.60 11.53
C GLN A 157 6.68 -6.75 12.06
N VAL A 158 6.05 -7.87 11.78
CA VAL A 158 4.76 -8.24 12.37
C VAL A 158 5.00 -8.75 13.78
N LYS A 159 4.63 -7.95 14.77
CA LYS A 159 4.70 -8.34 16.19
C LYS A 159 3.51 -9.20 16.60
N ARG A 160 2.35 -8.88 16.05
CA ARG A 160 1.09 -9.58 16.32
C ARG A 160 0.15 -9.41 15.14
N ARG A 161 -0.47 -10.50 14.68
CA ARG A 161 -1.49 -10.40 13.64
C ARG A 161 -2.83 -9.96 14.21
N GLY A 162 -3.54 -9.15 13.43
CA GLY A 162 -4.88 -8.69 13.73
C GLY A 162 -5.84 -9.01 12.61
N TYR A 163 -6.86 -9.82 12.90
CA TYR A 163 -7.90 -10.20 11.95
C TYR A 163 -9.24 -9.53 12.26
N PHE A 164 -10.01 -9.25 11.23
CA PHE A 164 -11.39 -8.79 11.39
C PHE A 164 -12.26 -9.85 12.09
N PRO A 165 -13.21 -9.48 12.98
CA PRO A 165 -13.53 -8.09 13.38
C PRO A 165 -12.70 -7.54 14.55
N LYS A 166 -11.93 -8.37 15.26
CA LYS A 166 -11.27 -7.98 16.51
C LYS A 166 -10.08 -7.04 16.32
N GLY A 167 -9.37 -7.11 15.19
CA GLY A 167 -8.13 -6.36 15.03
C GLY A 167 -7.08 -6.78 16.05
N GLY A 168 -6.49 -5.81 16.74
CA GLY A 168 -5.52 -6.03 17.80
C GLY A 168 -4.15 -6.48 17.30
N GLY A 169 -3.88 -6.36 16.00
CA GLY A 169 -2.57 -6.56 15.42
C GLY A 169 -1.61 -5.44 15.77
N GLU A 170 -0.32 -5.73 15.65
CA GLU A 170 0.76 -4.77 15.86
C GLU A 170 1.88 -5.02 14.87
N VAL A 171 2.26 -3.97 14.16
CA VAL A 171 3.34 -3.95 13.16
C VAL A 171 4.30 -2.84 13.52
N VAL A 172 5.59 -3.13 13.49
CA VAL A 172 6.65 -2.14 13.67
C VAL A 172 7.37 -1.96 12.34
N VAL A 173 7.50 -0.71 11.91
CA VAL A 173 8.23 -0.36 10.69
C VAL A 173 9.36 0.59 11.07
N SER A 174 10.57 0.26 10.62
CA SER A 174 11.76 1.10 10.74
C SER A 174 12.03 1.73 9.38
N VAL A 175 12.02 3.05 9.28
CA VAL A 175 12.19 3.78 8.01
C VAL A 175 13.46 4.60 8.09
N THR A 176 14.42 4.28 7.22
CA THR A 176 15.66 5.06 7.11
C THR A 176 15.42 6.30 6.25
N PRO A 177 15.71 7.51 6.73
CA PRO A 177 15.61 8.71 5.94
C PRO A 177 16.48 8.63 4.68
N LEU A 178 16.04 9.26 3.61
CA LEU A 178 16.79 9.32 2.36
C LEU A 178 18.03 10.21 2.54
N ALA A 179 19.19 9.69 2.15
CA ALA A 179 20.43 10.47 2.09
C ALA A 179 20.47 11.41 0.87
N GLN A 180 19.67 11.11 -0.15
CA GLN A 180 19.57 11.85 -1.42
C GLN A 180 18.09 11.93 -1.82
N ARG A 181 17.78 12.66 -2.90
CA ARG A 181 16.45 12.69 -3.49
C ARG A 181 16.00 11.29 -3.92
N LEU A 182 14.70 11.06 -3.93
CA LEU A 182 14.11 9.86 -4.51
C LEU A 182 14.55 9.71 -5.97
N LYS A 183 15.01 8.53 -6.33
CA LYS A 183 15.38 8.21 -7.71
C LYS A 183 14.13 8.01 -8.56
N SER A 184 14.17 8.48 -9.80
CA SER A 184 13.24 8.04 -10.84
C SER A 184 13.62 6.65 -11.35
N PHE A 185 12.67 5.98 -12.00
CA PHE A 185 12.90 4.67 -12.59
C PHE A 185 12.12 4.49 -13.90
N SER A 186 12.60 3.58 -14.74
CA SER A 186 11.88 3.15 -15.95
C SER A 186 11.71 1.64 -15.92
N LEU A 187 10.46 1.18 -15.94
CA LEU A 187 10.08 -0.22 -15.92
C LEU A 187 9.01 -0.46 -16.99
N LEU A 188 9.46 -0.56 -18.24
CA LEU A 188 8.60 -0.71 -19.43
C LEU A 188 8.66 -2.12 -20.01
N GLU A 189 9.64 -2.91 -19.63
CA GLU A 189 9.78 -4.30 -20.04
C GLU A 189 9.45 -5.21 -18.86
N ARG A 190 8.40 -6.01 -19.03
CA ARG A 190 7.95 -6.92 -17.98
C ARG A 190 8.93 -8.05 -17.71
N GLY A 191 9.47 -8.62 -18.80
CA GLY A 191 10.27 -9.84 -18.73
C GLY A 191 9.46 -11.08 -18.38
N ASN A 192 10.15 -12.15 -17.98
CA ASN A 192 9.59 -13.45 -17.63
C ASN A 192 9.35 -13.58 -16.13
N VAL A 193 8.46 -14.49 -15.74
CA VAL A 193 8.29 -14.88 -14.34
C VAL A 193 9.48 -15.75 -13.92
N LEU A 194 10.24 -15.29 -12.93
CA LEU A 194 11.38 -16.03 -12.36
C LEU A 194 10.93 -17.08 -11.37
N CYS A 195 10.04 -16.71 -10.45
CA CYS A 195 9.51 -17.60 -9.43
C CYS A 195 8.19 -17.08 -8.89
N ILE A 196 7.42 -17.94 -8.26
CA ILE A 196 6.24 -17.60 -7.47
C ILE A 196 6.50 -18.01 -6.03
N LYS A 197 6.29 -17.07 -5.11
CA LYS A 197 6.41 -17.30 -3.67
C LYS A 197 5.09 -17.00 -2.99
N GLY A 198 4.92 -17.49 -1.77
CA GLY A 198 3.71 -17.18 -1.02
C GLY A 198 3.77 -17.55 0.45
N ILE A 199 2.87 -16.94 1.22
CA ILE A 199 2.66 -17.21 2.64
C ILE A 199 1.18 -17.42 2.88
N ALA A 200 0.81 -18.62 3.32
CA ALA A 200 -0.50 -18.97 3.85
C ALA A 200 -0.43 -18.90 5.37
N HIS A 201 -1.02 -17.86 5.98
CA HIS A 201 -0.98 -17.65 7.42
C HIS A 201 -2.35 -17.91 8.06
N PHE A 202 -2.34 -18.46 9.28
CA PHE A 202 -3.57 -18.69 10.05
C PHE A 202 -3.32 -18.67 11.56
N ALA A 203 -4.35 -18.32 12.32
CA ALA A 203 -4.29 -18.19 13.76
C ALA A 203 -5.56 -18.72 14.42
N LYS A 204 -5.41 -19.43 15.55
CA LYS A 204 -6.55 -19.97 16.35
C LYS A 204 -7.54 -20.79 15.53
N LEU A 205 -7.05 -21.45 14.51
CA LEU A 205 -7.79 -22.33 13.60
C LEU A 205 -7.10 -23.70 13.54
N PRO A 206 -7.81 -24.75 13.08
CA PRO A 206 -7.24 -26.09 12.95
C PRO A 206 -5.98 -26.13 12.08
N GLY A 207 -5.02 -26.96 12.45
CA GLY A 207 -3.69 -27.01 11.81
C GLY A 207 -3.69 -27.42 10.31
N HIS A 208 -4.70 -28.18 9.89
CA HIS A 208 -4.83 -28.65 8.51
C HIS A 208 -5.20 -27.51 7.52
N LEU A 209 -5.67 -26.35 8.01
CA LEU A 209 -6.04 -25.25 7.11
C LEU A 209 -4.85 -24.73 6.29
N GLY A 210 -3.68 -24.61 6.91
CA GLY A 210 -2.52 -24.11 6.20
C GLY A 210 -2.14 -24.96 4.98
N PRO A 211 -1.91 -26.26 5.15
CA PRO A 211 -1.68 -27.16 4.01
C PRO A 211 -2.81 -27.14 2.97
N SER A 212 -4.09 -27.09 3.38
CA SER A 212 -5.20 -26.99 2.43
C SER A 212 -5.23 -25.70 1.61
N ILE A 213 -4.84 -24.55 2.22
CA ILE A 213 -4.70 -23.28 1.49
C ILE A 213 -3.57 -23.41 0.44
N VAL A 214 -2.42 -23.96 0.84
CA VAL A 214 -1.28 -24.17 -0.05
C VAL A 214 -1.65 -25.08 -1.22
N GLU A 215 -2.33 -26.20 -0.94
CA GLU A 215 -2.80 -27.15 -1.96
C GLU A 215 -3.73 -26.47 -2.97
N GLY A 216 -4.74 -25.73 -2.49
CA GLY A 216 -5.65 -24.99 -3.37
C GLY A 216 -4.94 -23.98 -4.27
N ALA A 217 -4.00 -23.22 -3.70
CA ALA A 217 -3.21 -22.26 -4.47
C ALA A 217 -2.33 -22.95 -5.52
N THR A 218 -1.60 -24.00 -5.13
CA THR A 218 -0.71 -24.74 -6.01
C THR A 218 -1.46 -25.39 -7.18
N LYS A 219 -2.63 -25.97 -6.92
CA LYS A 219 -3.50 -26.57 -7.95
C LYS A 219 -3.85 -25.56 -9.04
N ILE A 220 -4.29 -24.37 -8.67
CA ILE A 220 -4.67 -23.31 -9.63
C ILE A 220 -3.45 -22.77 -10.38
N LEU A 221 -2.33 -22.54 -9.68
CA LEU A 221 -1.10 -22.06 -10.32
C LEU A 221 -0.56 -23.09 -11.34
N SER A 222 -0.55 -24.36 -10.98
CA SER A 222 -0.05 -25.42 -11.87
C SER A 222 -0.86 -25.53 -13.17
N THR A 223 -2.16 -25.25 -13.13
CA THR A 223 -3.02 -25.26 -14.33
C THR A 223 -3.00 -23.93 -15.07
N GLY A 224 -2.89 -22.81 -14.35
CA GLY A 224 -2.96 -21.46 -14.94
C GLY A 224 -1.66 -20.98 -15.59
N LEU A 225 -0.53 -21.61 -15.27
CA LEU A 225 0.78 -21.30 -15.86
C LEU A 225 1.13 -22.21 -17.06
N THR A 226 0.12 -22.74 -17.72
CA THR A 226 0.28 -23.60 -18.91
C THR A 226 1.08 -22.87 -19.99
N GLY A 227 2.23 -23.46 -20.41
CA GLY A 227 3.15 -22.80 -21.35
C GLY A 227 4.33 -22.06 -20.70
N MET A 228 4.31 -21.85 -19.38
CA MET A 228 5.44 -21.34 -18.60
C MET A 228 6.08 -22.53 -17.86
N SER A 229 6.83 -23.37 -18.57
CA SER A 229 7.45 -24.57 -17.99
C SER A 229 8.56 -24.21 -16.99
N ASN A 230 8.55 -24.89 -15.85
CA ASN A 230 9.60 -24.88 -14.81
C ASN A 230 9.69 -23.61 -13.95
N ILE A 231 8.60 -22.86 -13.73
CA ILE A 231 8.61 -21.77 -12.75
C ILE A 231 8.60 -22.40 -11.34
N PRO A 232 9.59 -22.11 -10.48
CA PRO A 232 9.57 -22.54 -9.09
C PRO A 232 8.38 -21.90 -8.34
N ILE A 233 7.61 -22.73 -7.62
CA ILE A 233 6.49 -22.29 -6.78
C ILE A 233 6.79 -22.70 -5.34
N GLU A 234 6.97 -21.70 -4.46
CA GLU A 234 7.30 -21.89 -3.05
C GLU A 234 6.26 -21.20 -2.18
N ILE A 235 5.31 -21.94 -1.63
CA ILE A 235 4.27 -21.40 -0.74
C ILE A 235 4.46 -21.99 0.66
N GLN A 236 4.73 -21.12 1.63
CA GLN A 236 4.91 -21.52 3.03
C GLN A 236 3.57 -21.48 3.78
N SER A 237 3.37 -22.45 4.66
CA SER A 237 2.24 -22.47 5.61
C SER A 237 2.73 -22.01 6.98
N GLN A 238 2.21 -20.89 7.47
CA GLN A 238 2.60 -20.27 8.74
C GLN A 238 1.45 -20.27 9.72
N ARG A 239 1.55 -21.06 10.78
CA ARG A 239 0.64 -21.01 11.92
C ARG A 239 1.13 -20.01 12.94
N GLU A 240 0.34 -18.97 13.19
CA GLU A 240 0.65 -18.00 14.24
C GLU A 240 0.44 -18.63 15.64
N ARG A 241 1.31 -18.26 16.58
CA ARG A 241 1.13 -18.65 17.98
C ARG A 241 -0.14 -17.98 18.54
N ASN A 242 -0.86 -18.68 19.38
CA ASN A 242 -2.14 -18.20 19.91
C ASN A 242 -1.99 -16.90 20.73
N GLU A 243 -0.87 -16.72 21.42
CA GLU A 243 -0.53 -15.48 22.15
C GLU A 243 -0.27 -14.30 21.23
N ASN A 244 0.16 -14.54 20.01
CA ASN A 244 0.47 -13.52 19.02
C ASN A 244 -0.75 -13.09 18.17
N THR A 245 -1.95 -13.43 18.60
CA THR A 245 -3.19 -13.02 17.92
C THR A 245 -4.33 -12.82 18.90
N VAL A 246 -5.17 -11.82 18.66
CA VAL A 246 -6.38 -11.58 19.43
C VAL A 246 -7.55 -12.42 18.89
N GLY A 247 -7.76 -12.41 17.58
CA GLY A 247 -8.83 -13.12 16.87
C GLY A 247 -8.33 -14.32 16.08
N ALA A 248 -9.23 -15.25 15.79
CA ALA A 248 -8.98 -16.26 14.77
C ALA A 248 -9.05 -15.63 13.37
N GLY A 249 -8.24 -16.15 12.46
CA GLY A 249 -8.26 -15.70 11.07
C GLY A 249 -7.28 -16.46 10.22
N SER A 250 -7.38 -16.27 8.90
CA SER A 250 -6.47 -16.83 7.90
C SER A 250 -6.37 -15.90 6.70
N GLY A 251 -5.34 -16.07 5.92
CA GLY A 251 -5.16 -15.40 4.66
C GLY A 251 -3.97 -15.99 3.90
N VAL A 252 -3.82 -15.56 2.68
CA VAL A 252 -2.71 -15.95 1.83
C VAL A 252 -2.31 -14.77 0.95
N VAL A 253 -1.02 -14.57 0.82
CA VAL A 253 -0.41 -13.64 -0.14
C VAL A 253 0.54 -14.44 -1.00
N LEU A 254 0.40 -14.31 -2.30
CA LEU A 254 1.25 -14.87 -3.33
C LEU A 254 1.90 -13.73 -4.09
N TRP A 255 3.12 -13.92 -4.58
CA TRP A 255 3.76 -12.96 -5.47
C TRP A 255 4.65 -13.64 -6.49
N ALA A 256 4.69 -13.07 -7.68
CA ALA A 256 5.58 -13.45 -8.76
C ALA A 256 6.67 -12.39 -8.93
N GLU A 257 7.91 -12.81 -8.92
CA GLU A 257 9.07 -11.98 -9.24
C GLU A 257 9.35 -12.05 -10.74
N LEU A 258 9.53 -10.89 -11.37
CA LEU A 258 9.78 -10.77 -12.80
C LEU A 258 11.26 -10.41 -13.06
N ASP A 259 11.87 -10.97 -14.10
CA ASP A 259 13.29 -10.72 -14.45
C ASP A 259 13.51 -9.26 -14.89
N GLY A 260 12.49 -8.59 -15.43
CA GLY A 260 12.50 -7.15 -15.70
C GLY A 260 12.51 -6.27 -14.44
N GLY A 261 12.31 -6.86 -13.25
CA GLY A 261 12.34 -6.15 -11.97
C GLY A 261 10.97 -5.77 -11.42
N GLY A 262 9.90 -6.14 -12.11
CA GLY A 262 8.54 -6.03 -11.61
C GLY A 262 8.20 -7.08 -10.56
N ILE A 263 7.13 -6.84 -9.81
CA ILE A 263 6.55 -7.80 -8.86
C ILE A 263 5.04 -7.73 -9.02
N ILE A 264 4.39 -8.88 -9.11
CA ILE A 264 2.93 -9.00 -9.19
C ILE A 264 2.44 -9.77 -7.97
N GLY A 265 1.55 -9.18 -7.18
CA GLY A 265 0.93 -9.82 -6.03
C GLY A 265 -0.47 -10.35 -6.34
N GLY A 266 -0.90 -11.32 -5.53
CA GLY A 266 -2.27 -11.81 -5.49
C GLY A 266 -2.58 -12.27 -4.08
N SER A 267 -3.79 -12.00 -3.57
CA SER A 267 -4.07 -12.30 -2.18
C SER A 267 -5.54 -12.61 -1.89
N ALA A 268 -5.77 -13.34 -0.80
CA ALA A 268 -7.11 -13.56 -0.27
C ALA A 268 -7.11 -13.60 1.26
N VAL A 269 -8.18 -13.07 1.87
CA VAL A 269 -8.40 -13.11 3.33
C VAL A 269 -9.56 -14.05 3.62
N GLY A 270 -9.35 -14.95 4.57
CA GLY A 270 -10.37 -15.92 5.00
C GLY A 270 -11.48 -15.25 5.81
N ASN A 271 -12.71 -15.61 5.49
CA ASN A 271 -13.89 -15.27 6.27
C ASN A 271 -14.40 -16.51 7.02
N LYS A 272 -15.23 -16.29 8.05
CA LYS A 272 -15.86 -17.41 8.78
C LYS A 272 -16.64 -18.31 7.82
N GLY A 273 -16.31 -19.60 7.81
CA GLY A 273 -16.96 -20.61 6.95
C GLY A 273 -16.36 -20.70 5.54
N THR A 274 -15.32 -19.92 5.20
CA THR A 274 -14.62 -20.11 3.93
C THR A 274 -13.82 -21.41 3.96
N ASP A 275 -14.00 -22.25 2.94
CA ASP A 275 -13.17 -23.43 2.73
C ASP A 275 -11.71 -23.02 2.50
N ALA A 276 -10.78 -23.76 3.11
CA ALA A 276 -9.36 -23.41 3.07
C ALA A 276 -8.74 -23.55 1.65
N SER A 277 -9.12 -24.61 0.92
CA SER A 277 -8.65 -24.79 -0.46
C SER A 277 -9.15 -23.67 -1.36
N LEU A 278 -10.44 -23.28 -1.24
CA LEU A 278 -11.01 -22.16 -1.99
C LEU A 278 -10.34 -20.82 -1.67
N LEU A 279 -9.82 -20.64 -0.43
CA LEU A 279 -9.05 -19.44 -0.08
C LEU A 279 -7.74 -19.39 -0.88
N GLY A 280 -7.03 -20.51 -0.95
CA GLY A 280 -5.82 -20.63 -1.78
C GLY A 280 -6.10 -20.43 -3.26
N GLU A 281 -7.16 -21.06 -3.78
CA GLU A 281 -7.60 -20.93 -5.17
C GLU A 281 -7.87 -19.46 -5.54
N LYS A 282 -8.56 -18.70 -4.68
CA LYS A 282 -8.86 -17.27 -4.89
C LYS A 282 -7.59 -16.42 -4.99
N ALA A 283 -6.62 -16.63 -4.10
CA ALA A 283 -5.36 -15.89 -4.16
C ALA A 283 -4.56 -16.21 -5.43
N ALA A 284 -4.55 -17.48 -5.85
CA ALA A 284 -3.89 -17.90 -7.08
C ALA A 284 -4.58 -17.30 -8.32
N GLN A 285 -5.92 -17.28 -8.35
CA GLN A 285 -6.68 -16.62 -9.42
C GLN A 285 -6.40 -15.12 -9.48
N ASP A 286 -6.26 -14.46 -8.31
CA ASP A 286 -5.90 -13.06 -8.21
C ASP A 286 -4.52 -12.78 -8.80
N LEU A 287 -3.51 -13.58 -8.42
CA LEU A 287 -2.16 -13.52 -8.98
C LEU A 287 -2.15 -13.77 -10.50
N LEU A 288 -2.84 -14.81 -10.97
CA LEU A 288 -2.92 -15.13 -12.41
C LEU A 288 -3.60 -14.01 -13.19
N ARG A 289 -4.64 -13.34 -12.62
CA ARG A 289 -5.27 -12.17 -13.23
C ARG A 289 -4.25 -11.05 -13.43
N GLY A 290 -3.45 -10.72 -12.41
CA GLY A 290 -2.37 -9.73 -12.50
C GLY A 290 -1.30 -10.12 -13.52
N LEU A 291 -0.90 -11.39 -13.53
CA LEU A 291 0.06 -11.90 -14.51
C LEU A 291 -0.50 -11.84 -15.95
N ASN A 292 -1.73 -12.22 -16.16
CA ASN A 292 -2.38 -12.19 -17.48
C ASN A 292 -2.66 -10.76 -17.98
N ALA A 293 -2.78 -9.79 -17.08
CA ALA A 293 -2.87 -8.37 -17.44
C ALA A 293 -1.60 -7.85 -18.11
N GLY A 294 -0.45 -8.51 -17.95
CA GLY A 294 0.77 -8.25 -18.73
C GLY A 294 1.60 -7.04 -18.29
N GLY A 295 1.24 -6.36 -17.21
CA GLY A 295 2.01 -5.24 -16.65
C GLY A 295 3.22 -5.67 -15.84
N CYS A 296 3.99 -4.69 -15.40
CA CYS A 296 5.14 -4.87 -14.50
C CYS A 296 4.75 -4.77 -13.02
N VAL A 297 3.57 -4.26 -12.74
CA VAL A 297 2.99 -4.05 -11.40
C VAL A 297 1.53 -4.49 -11.41
N ASP A 298 1.03 -4.91 -10.25
CA ASP A 298 -0.40 -5.19 -10.06
C ASP A 298 -1.18 -3.93 -9.66
N GLU A 299 -2.51 -4.06 -9.58
CA GLU A 299 -3.44 -2.96 -9.28
C GLU A 299 -3.17 -2.29 -7.92
N TRP A 300 -2.70 -3.06 -6.92
CA TRP A 300 -2.39 -2.52 -5.59
C TRP A 300 -1.07 -1.75 -5.55
N LEU A 301 -0.08 -2.22 -6.30
CA LEU A 301 1.21 -1.56 -6.38
C LEU A 301 1.14 -0.29 -7.23
N GLU A 302 0.35 -0.33 -8.30
CA GLU A 302 0.15 0.76 -9.26
C GLU A 302 -0.23 2.08 -8.55
N ASP A 303 -1.23 2.06 -7.66
CA ASP A 303 -1.69 3.28 -6.99
C ASP A 303 -0.75 3.75 -5.87
N GLN A 304 -0.03 2.81 -5.22
CA GLN A 304 0.87 3.11 -4.11
C GLN A 304 2.17 3.79 -4.54
N ILE A 305 2.62 3.56 -5.78
CA ILE A 305 3.87 4.15 -6.28
C ILE A 305 3.70 5.58 -6.83
N ILE A 306 2.49 6.02 -7.12
CA ILE A 306 2.22 7.34 -7.72
C ILE A 306 2.80 8.49 -6.89
N ILE A 307 2.64 8.47 -5.57
CA ILE A 307 3.16 9.52 -4.70
C ILE A 307 4.70 9.60 -4.75
N PHE A 308 5.38 8.46 -4.86
CA PHE A 308 6.84 8.42 -4.96
C PHE A 308 7.33 8.86 -6.34
N MET A 309 6.62 8.51 -7.42
CA MET A 309 6.89 9.03 -8.76
C MET A 309 6.78 10.56 -8.80
N ALA A 310 5.76 11.13 -8.14
CA ALA A 310 5.58 12.58 -8.06
C ALA A 310 6.71 13.28 -7.30
N LEU A 311 7.25 12.65 -6.25
CA LEU A 311 8.32 13.20 -5.40
C LEU A 311 9.72 12.95 -5.95
N ALA A 312 9.91 11.99 -6.86
CA ALA A 312 11.20 11.58 -7.41
C ALA A 312 11.86 12.68 -8.25
N GLU A 313 13.19 12.60 -8.38
CA GLU A 313 13.96 13.48 -9.25
C GLU A 313 14.04 12.88 -10.66
N GLY A 314 13.61 13.64 -11.65
CA GLY A 314 13.63 13.21 -13.05
C GLY A 314 12.32 12.57 -13.52
N GLU A 315 12.42 11.70 -14.50
CA GLU A 315 11.26 11.07 -15.16
C GLU A 315 11.15 9.60 -14.79
N SER A 316 10.01 9.22 -14.25
CA SER A 316 9.66 7.81 -13.98
C SER A 316 8.68 7.30 -15.03
N ALA A 317 8.78 5.99 -15.36
CA ALA A 317 7.85 5.33 -16.27
C ALA A 317 7.58 3.90 -15.80
N VAL A 318 6.31 3.45 -15.87
CA VAL A 318 5.91 2.09 -15.53
C VAL A 318 4.86 1.56 -16.49
N LEU A 319 5.03 0.30 -16.92
CA LEU A 319 4.06 -0.44 -17.72
C LEU A 319 3.04 -1.09 -16.76
N CYS A 320 1.81 -0.66 -16.87
CA CYS A 320 0.65 -1.23 -16.16
C CYS A 320 -0.08 -2.25 -17.03
N GLY A 321 -0.86 -3.11 -16.42
CA GLY A 321 -1.62 -4.14 -17.13
C GLY A 321 -2.73 -3.58 -18.02
N ASN A 322 -3.31 -4.45 -18.86
CA ASN A 322 -4.37 -4.11 -19.79
C ASN A 322 -5.80 -4.32 -19.21
N ALA A 323 -6.01 -4.04 -17.94
CA ALA A 323 -7.29 -4.24 -17.24
C ALA A 323 -8.40 -3.24 -17.66
N GLY A 324 -8.38 -2.75 -18.89
CA GLY A 324 -9.36 -1.77 -19.39
C GLY A 324 -9.05 -0.33 -19.01
N GLY A 325 -7.79 -0.02 -18.70
CA GLY A 325 -7.31 1.30 -18.29
C GLY A 325 -6.98 1.35 -16.80
N LEU A 326 -6.48 2.51 -16.35
CA LEU A 326 -6.06 2.71 -14.96
C LEU A 326 -7.22 2.60 -13.98
N GLN A 327 -6.99 1.91 -12.88
CA GLN A 327 -7.94 1.78 -11.79
C GLN A 327 -8.30 3.13 -11.17
N MET A 328 -9.47 3.22 -10.57
CA MET A 328 -9.97 4.46 -9.98
C MET A 328 -9.05 4.97 -8.85
N HIS A 329 -8.41 4.07 -8.11
CA HIS A 329 -7.42 4.40 -7.08
C HIS A 329 -6.19 5.09 -7.69
N THR A 330 -5.62 4.54 -8.75
CA THR A 330 -4.47 5.13 -9.45
C THR A 330 -4.80 6.50 -10.03
N ARG A 331 -5.96 6.63 -10.70
CA ARG A 331 -6.44 7.92 -11.22
C ARG A 331 -6.62 8.95 -10.10
N THR A 332 -7.09 8.51 -8.95
CA THR A 332 -7.23 9.37 -7.76
C THR A 332 -5.88 9.83 -7.23
N ALA A 333 -4.90 8.92 -7.14
CA ALA A 333 -3.55 9.23 -6.70
C ALA A 333 -2.87 10.24 -7.63
N ILE A 334 -2.98 10.05 -8.95
CA ILE A 334 -2.47 10.98 -9.98
C ILE A 334 -3.12 12.35 -9.81
N TRP A 335 -4.45 12.41 -9.75
CA TRP A 335 -5.18 13.67 -9.61
C TRP A 335 -4.76 14.47 -8.35
N VAL A 336 -4.60 13.78 -7.20
CA VAL A 336 -4.14 14.42 -5.97
C VAL A 336 -2.70 14.92 -6.12
N ALA A 337 -1.81 14.11 -6.71
CA ALA A 337 -0.43 14.48 -6.92
C ALA A 337 -0.31 15.75 -7.80
N GLU A 338 -0.98 15.78 -8.94
CA GLU A 338 -0.98 16.95 -9.83
C GLU A 338 -1.63 18.20 -9.20
N LYS A 339 -2.65 18.02 -8.34
CA LYS A 339 -3.30 19.12 -7.65
C LYS A 339 -2.42 19.77 -6.60
N LEU A 340 -1.57 19.00 -5.95
CA LEU A 340 -0.75 19.48 -4.82
C LEU A 340 0.72 19.71 -5.18
N THR A 341 1.22 19.11 -6.26
CA THR A 341 2.61 19.25 -6.70
C THR A 341 2.67 19.86 -8.09
N ASP A 342 3.89 20.15 -8.55
CA ASP A 342 4.16 20.51 -9.93
C ASP A 342 4.53 19.30 -10.81
N ALA A 343 4.40 18.08 -10.27
CA ALA A 343 4.59 16.85 -11.02
C ALA A 343 3.61 16.76 -12.19
N LYS A 344 4.08 16.21 -13.31
CA LYS A 344 3.25 16.05 -14.52
C LYS A 344 3.17 14.57 -14.86
N PHE A 345 1.95 14.07 -14.88
CA PHE A 345 1.66 12.72 -15.29
C PHE A 345 1.16 12.70 -16.73
N HIS A 346 1.62 11.71 -17.47
CA HIS A 346 1.11 11.35 -18.78
C HIS A 346 0.78 9.87 -18.80
N THR A 347 -0.43 9.55 -19.25
CA THR A 347 -0.89 8.16 -19.37
C THR A 347 -1.13 7.86 -20.84
N GLU A 348 -0.48 6.83 -21.34
CA GLU A 348 -0.53 6.39 -22.72
C GLU A 348 -1.09 4.98 -22.78
N GLN A 349 -2.13 4.77 -23.56
CA GLN A 349 -2.65 3.43 -23.86
C GLN A 349 -1.96 2.93 -25.12
N LEU A 350 -1.24 1.82 -25.01
CA LEU A 350 -0.56 1.18 -26.13
C LEU A 350 -1.56 0.39 -27.01
N GLU A 351 -1.19 0.09 -28.25
CA GLU A 351 -1.98 -0.76 -29.14
C GLU A 351 -2.25 -2.16 -28.54
N SER A 352 -1.35 -2.66 -27.71
CA SER A 352 -1.51 -3.91 -26.95
C SER A 352 -2.58 -3.86 -25.86
N GLY A 353 -3.19 -2.69 -25.62
CA GLY A 353 -4.15 -2.45 -24.53
C GLY A 353 -3.51 -2.13 -23.18
N HIS A 354 -2.19 -2.28 -23.03
CA HIS A 354 -1.49 -1.90 -21.80
C HIS A 354 -1.47 -0.39 -21.63
N THR A 355 -1.33 0.06 -20.38
CA THR A 355 -1.19 1.48 -20.07
C THR A 355 0.21 1.77 -19.56
N VAL A 356 0.86 2.80 -20.09
CA VAL A 356 2.11 3.33 -19.55
C VAL A 356 1.80 4.59 -18.75
N ILE A 357 2.25 4.64 -17.50
CA ILE A 357 2.25 5.85 -16.68
C ILE A 357 3.65 6.45 -16.72
N ARG A 358 3.76 7.69 -17.17
CA ARG A 358 4.98 8.51 -17.10
C ARG A 358 4.77 9.64 -16.12
N CYS A 359 5.79 9.99 -15.35
CA CYS A 359 5.73 11.10 -14.43
C CYS A 359 7.05 11.85 -14.42
N LYS A 360 7.00 13.16 -14.73
CA LYS A 360 8.09 14.07 -14.40
C LYS A 360 7.88 14.53 -12.96
N GLY A 361 8.65 13.96 -12.05
CA GLY A 361 8.60 14.26 -10.63
C GLY A 361 9.25 15.59 -10.29
N ILE A 362 8.99 16.07 -9.06
CA ILE A 362 9.44 17.40 -8.60
C ILE A 362 10.86 17.41 -7.99
N GLY A 363 11.47 16.22 -7.80
CA GLY A 363 12.76 16.12 -7.13
C GLY A 363 12.71 16.67 -5.71
N TYR A 364 11.68 16.27 -4.93
CA TYR A 364 11.47 16.80 -3.59
C TYR A 364 12.66 16.55 -2.66
N CYS A 365 13.05 17.57 -1.92
CA CYS A 365 13.91 17.45 -0.74
C CYS A 365 13.32 18.31 0.38
N ALA A 366 13.46 17.86 1.63
CA ALA A 366 13.05 18.68 2.76
C ALA A 366 13.93 19.93 2.80
N SER A 367 13.31 21.12 2.81
CA SER A 367 14.05 22.38 2.97
C SER A 367 14.64 22.43 4.38
N SER A 368 15.89 22.81 4.47
CA SER A 368 16.59 23.10 5.74
C SER A 368 15.94 24.26 6.50
#